data_17e24d24c153ab513544c45b99b23048
#
_entry.id   17e24d24c153ab513544c45b99b23048
#
_cell.length_a   1.000
_cell.length_b   1.000
_cell.length_c   1.000
_cell.angle_alpha   90.00
_cell.angle_beta   90.00
_cell.angle_gamma   90.00
#
_symmetry.space_group_name_H-M   'P 1'
#
loop_
_entity.id
_entity.type
_entity.pdbx_description
1 polymer ?
#
loop_
_entity_poly.entity_id
_entity_poly.type
_entity_poly.pdbx_seq_one_letter_code
_entity_poly.pdbx_strand_id
1 'polypeptide(L)'
;MTTCDEQAAQSVIEYLAKKGHTSIGVVGGNLTETEISFRRFTGAKWGFKNSKLSFNQRLQYEPCRFSMEEGYQAAMRLLNRNTAITAIFAMSDLIALGTMRAIYDMGKRVPEDISIVGYDGIALSRYCVPRLTTVQQDTTQLAKKGVDLMLQRINYPYHATHKTTPFHLIEGESVIELNGDK
;
A
#
# COMPACT_ATOMS: atom_id res chain seq x y z
N MET A 1 -13.12 10.00 10.91
CA MET A 1 -11.72 9.97 11.33
C MET A 1 -10.97 9.00 10.45
N THR A 2 -9.80 9.36 9.92
CA THR A 2 -9.00 8.53 8.99
C THR A 2 -7.52 8.75 9.24
N THR A 3 -6.66 7.86 8.73
CA THR A 3 -5.25 8.17 8.49
C THR A 3 -5.15 9.13 7.30
N CYS A 4 -4.01 9.81 7.13
CA CYS A 4 -3.75 10.59 5.91
C CYS A 4 -3.42 9.62 4.75
N ASP A 5 -4.44 8.87 4.27
CA ASP A 5 -4.28 7.79 3.28
C ASP A 5 -3.59 8.25 2.00
N GLU A 6 -3.91 9.46 1.52
CA GLU A 6 -3.28 10.01 0.31
C GLU A 6 -1.78 10.26 0.52
N GLN A 7 -1.41 10.91 1.65
CA GLN A 7 -0.01 11.20 1.95
C GLN A 7 0.80 9.93 2.20
N ALA A 8 0.19 8.97 2.88
CA ALA A 8 0.82 7.69 3.16
C ALA A 8 1.07 6.89 1.88
N ALA A 9 0.08 6.76 1.00
CA ALA A 9 0.24 6.08 -0.28
C ALA A 9 1.23 6.81 -1.22
N GLN A 10 1.23 8.16 -1.20
CA GLN A 10 2.21 8.96 -1.90
C GLN A 10 3.63 8.62 -1.43
N SER A 11 3.85 8.60 -0.11
CA SER A 11 5.18 8.30 0.46
C SER A 11 5.70 6.91 0.11
N VAL A 12 4.80 5.92 -0.08
CA VAL A 12 5.19 4.57 -0.52
C VAL A 12 5.78 4.60 -1.93
N ILE A 13 5.11 5.26 -2.86
CA ILE A 13 5.61 5.34 -4.25
C ILE A 13 6.93 6.14 -4.29
N GLU A 14 7.02 7.25 -3.56
CA GLU A 14 8.24 8.04 -3.47
C GLU A 14 9.39 7.24 -2.83
N TYR A 15 9.10 6.41 -1.82
CA TYR A 15 10.08 5.50 -1.21
C TYR A 15 10.60 4.47 -2.22
N LEU A 16 9.71 3.79 -2.95
CA LEU A 16 10.11 2.84 -3.99
C LEU A 16 10.90 3.50 -5.11
N ALA A 17 10.51 4.71 -5.54
CA ALA A 17 11.25 5.47 -6.52
C ALA A 17 12.67 5.83 -6.04
N LYS A 18 12.84 6.23 -4.77
CA LYS A 18 14.15 6.46 -4.16
C LYS A 18 15.02 5.21 -4.09
N LYS A 19 14.41 4.03 -3.98
CA LYS A 19 15.09 2.74 -4.06
C LYS A 19 15.40 2.29 -5.50
N GLY A 20 15.17 3.15 -6.50
CA GLY A 20 15.52 2.92 -7.90
C GLY A 20 14.42 2.24 -8.72
N HIS A 21 13.26 1.93 -8.15
CA HIS A 21 12.16 1.31 -8.89
C HIS A 21 11.46 2.33 -9.79
N THR A 22 11.41 2.07 -11.09
CA THR A 22 10.73 2.90 -12.09
C THR A 22 9.46 2.26 -12.63
N SER A 23 9.35 0.93 -12.59
CA SER A 23 8.16 0.18 -13.00
C SER A 23 7.48 -0.40 -11.76
N ILE A 24 6.52 0.34 -11.21
CA ILE A 24 5.84 0.02 -9.95
C ILE A 24 4.40 -0.36 -10.27
N GLY A 25 3.98 -1.54 -9.81
CA GLY A 25 2.59 -1.97 -9.82
C GLY A 25 1.85 -1.54 -8.55
N VAL A 26 0.54 -1.43 -8.65
CA VAL A 26 -0.34 -1.13 -7.50
C VAL A 26 -1.46 -2.17 -7.47
N VAL A 27 -1.62 -2.84 -6.34
CA VAL A 27 -2.71 -3.80 -6.09
C VAL A 27 -3.57 -3.28 -4.95
N GLY A 28 -4.85 -3.09 -5.19
CA GLY A 28 -5.72 -2.48 -4.18
C GLY A 28 -7.20 -2.60 -4.46
N GLY A 29 -8.02 -1.97 -3.62
CA GLY A 29 -9.47 -2.09 -3.70
C GLY A 29 -10.08 -1.40 -4.93
N ASN A 30 -11.28 -1.83 -5.29
CA ASN A 30 -12.04 -1.18 -6.36
C ASN A 30 -12.27 0.30 -6.03
N LEU A 31 -11.92 1.17 -6.96
CA LEU A 31 -11.93 2.63 -6.77
C LEU A 31 -13.34 3.23 -6.65
N THR A 32 -14.35 2.50 -7.09
CA THR A 32 -15.76 2.93 -7.02
C THR A 32 -16.49 2.38 -5.80
N GLU A 33 -15.91 1.40 -5.09
CA GLU A 33 -16.59 0.74 -3.98
C GLU A 33 -16.24 1.33 -2.61
N THR A 34 -15.01 1.83 -2.43
CA THR A 34 -14.57 2.35 -1.14
C THR A 34 -13.79 3.65 -1.26
N GLU A 35 -14.08 4.60 -0.38
CA GLU A 35 -13.34 5.86 -0.28
C GLU A 35 -11.86 5.64 0.05
N ILE A 36 -11.55 4.63 0.87
CA ILE A 36 -10.17 4.29 1.24
C ILE A 36 -9.35 3.90 0.01
N SER A 37 -9.90 3.04 -0.87
CA SER A 37 -9.24 2.64 -2.11
C SER A 37 -8.98 3.84 -3.02
N PHE A 38 -9.97 4.72 -3.17
CA PHE A 38 -9.84 5.94 -3.96
C PHE A 38 -8.76 6.88 -3.41
N ARG A 39 -8.71 7.08 -2.09
CA ARG A 39 -7.70 7.94 -1.43
C ARG A 39 -6.29 7.37 -1.59
N ARG A 40 -6.08 6.09 -1.29
CA ARG A 40 -4.77 5.43 -1.46
C ARG A 40 -4.32 5.44 -2.92
N PHE A 41 -5.23 5.22 -3.85
CA PHE A 41 -4.93 5.32 -5.27
C PHE A 41 -4.56 6.75 -5.71
N THR A 42 -5.30 7.74 -5.22
CA THR A 42 -5.01 9.16 -5.49
C THR A 42 -3.62 9.55 -4.98
N GLY A 43 -3.28 9.13 -3.75
CA GLY A 43 -1.96 9.34 -3.18
C GLY A 43 -0.86 8.65 -4.00
N ALA A 44 -1.07 7.41 -4.41
CA ALA A 44 -0.12 6.71 -5.29
C ALA A 44 0.13 7.48 -6.59
N LYS A 45 -0.93 8.01 -7.24
CA LYS A 45 -0.78 8.86 -8.43
C LYS A 45 0.04 10.12 -8.16
N TRP A 46 -0.13 10.76 -7.01
CA TRP A 46 0.71 11.91 -6.62
C TRP A 46 2.17 11.47 -6.44
N GLY A 47 2.43 10.31 -5.83
CA GLY A 47 3.77 9.76 -5.69
C GLY A 47 4.46 9.52 -7.03
N PHE A 48 3.77 8.92 -8.01
CA PHE A 48 4.28 8.77 -9.38
C PHE A 48 4.63 10.12 -10.01
N LYS A 49 3.71 11.09 -9.92
CA LYS A 49 3.92 12.44 -10.46
C LYS A 49 5.12 13.13 -9.82
N ASN A 50 5.23 13.11 -8.49
CA ASN A 50 6.31 13.77 -7.76
C ASN A 50 7.67 13.13 -8.05
N SER A 51 7.70 11.81 -8.21
CA SER A 51 8.89 11.04 -8.59
C SER A 51 9.23 11.12 -10.08
N LYS A 52 8.44 11.85 -10.87
CA LYS A 52 8.57 11.96 -12.34
C LYS A 52 8.50 10.61 -13.04
N LEU A 53 7.77 9.65 -12.47
CA LEU A 53 7.52 8.34 -13.07
C LEU A 53 6.23 8.36 -13.88
N SER A 54 6.25 7.68 -15.04
CA SER A 54 5.04 7.45 -15.82
C SER A 54 4.14 6.42 -15.12
N PHE A 55 2.83 6.62 -15.17
CA PHE A 55 1.85 5.68 -14.64
C PHE A 55 0.76 5.40 -15.68
N ASN A 56 0.64 4.15 -16.05
CA ASN A 56 -0.43 3.66 -16.91
C ASN A 56 -1.34 2.74 -16.08
N GLN A 57 -2.53 3.26 -15.74
CA GLN A 57 -3.46 2.53 -14.87
C GLN A 57 -3.82 1.13 -15.41
N ARG A 58 -3.96 0.96 -16.74
CA ARG A 58 -4.31 -0.34 -17.33
C ARG A 58 -3.21 -1.40 -17.16
N LEU A 59 -1.95 -0.97 -17.10
CA LEU A 59 -0.79 -1.84 -17.01
C LEU A 59 -0.24 -2.00 -15.59
N GLN A 60 -0.52 -1.05 -14.71
CA GLN A 60 0.12 -0.96 -13.40
C GLN A 60 -0.87 -0.99 -12.22
N TYR A 61 -2.18 -1.01 -12.46
CA TYR A 61 -3.18 -1.14 -11.39
C TYR A 61 -4.02 -2.40 -11.58
N GLU A 62 -4.18 -3.16 -10.48
CA GLU A 62 -5.08 -4.30 -10.45
C GLU A 62 -6.02 -4.22 -9.24
N PRO A 63 -7.34 -4.13 -9.47
CA PRO A 63 -8.31 -4.10 -8.38
C PRO A 63 -8.54 -5.48 -7.77
N CYS A 64 -8.74 -5.51 -6.44
CA CYS A 64 -9.11 -6.71 -5.70
C CYS A 64 -9.86 -6.36 -4.41
N ARG A 65 -10.38 -7.36 -3.71
CA ARG A 65 -10.87 -7.19 -2.33
C ARG A 65 -9.70 -7.23 -1.35
N PHE A 66 -9.91 -6.72 -0.13
CA PHE A 66 -8.89 -6.67 0.92
C PHE A 66 -8.73 -8.03 1.63
N SER A 67 -8.22 -9.03 0.90
CA SER A 67 -7.91 -10.37 1.44
C SER A 67 -6.64 -10.93 0.80
N MET A 68 -6.04 -11.94 1.43
CA MET A 68 -4.85 -12.61 0.89
C MET A 68 -5.17 -13.32 -0.43
N GLU A 69 -6.27 -14.04 -0.51
CA GLU A 69 -6.69 -14.75 -1.71
C GLU A 69 -6.87 -13.82 -2.91
N GLU A 70 -7.59 -12.73 -2.70
CA GLU A 70 -7.80 -11.74 -3.77
C GLU A 70 -6.51 -11.01 -4.15
N GLY A 71 -5.63 -10.73 -3.19
CA GLY A 71 -4.30 -10.19 -3.43
C GLY A 71 -3.43 -11.13 -4.26
N TYR A 72 -3.47 -12.43 -3.98
CA TYR A 72 -2.81 -13.47 -4.76
C TYR A 72 -3.28 -13.46 -6.22
N GLN A 73 -4.58 -13.54 -6.45
CA GLN A 73 -5.16 -13.57 -7.79
C GLN A 73 -4.88 -12.27 -8.57
N ALA A 74 -4.96 -11.13 -7.90
CA ALA A 74 -4.67 -9.82 -8.50
C ALA A 74 -3.19 -9.71 -8.91
N ALA A 75 -2.27 -10.16 -8.05
CA ALA A 75 -0.85 -10.15 -8.36
C ALA A 75 -0.52 -11.04 -9.57
N MET A 76 -1.12 -12.24 -9.64
CA MET A 76 -0.98 -13.12 -10.80
C MET A 76 -1.43 -12.44 -12.10
N ARG A 77 -2.59 -11.78 -12.10
CA ARG A 77 -3.08 -11.05 -13.28
C ARG A 77 -2.18 -9.88 -13.65
N LEU A 78 -1.76 -9.08 -12.66
CA LEU A 78 -0.92 -7.91 -12.86
C LEU A 78 0.43 -8.28 -13.46
N LEU A 79 1.13 -9.26 -12.88
CA LEU A 79 2.47 -9.67 -13.28
C LEU A 79 2.48 -10.40 -14.62
N ASN A 80 1.43 -11.15 -14.95
CA ASN A 80 1.26 -11.74 -16.28
C ASN A 80 1.01 -10.68 -17.36
N ARG A 81 0.33 -9.59 -17.02
CA ARG A 81 0.05 -8.49 -17.95
C ARG A 81 1.23 -7.54 -18.13
N ASN A 82 2.06 -7.37 -17.11
CA ASN A 82 3.21 -6.46 -17.13
C ASN A 82 4.42 -7.08 -16.40
N THR A 83 5.26 -7.74 -17.17
CA THR A 83 6.47 -8.43 -16.67
C THR A 83 7.62 -7.47 -16.33
N ALA A 84 7.51 -6.19 -16.66
CA ALA A 84 8.53 -5.18 -16.36
C ALA A 84 8.42 -4.64 -14.91
N ILE A 85 7.38 -5.01 -14.17
CA ILE A 85 7.19 -4.55 -12.78
C ILE A 85 8.31 -5.10 -11.89
N THR A 86 9.00 -4.19 -11.20
CA THR A 86 10.08 -4.49 -10.24
C THR A 86 9.67 -4.24 -8.79
N ALA A 87 8.57 -3.53 -8.55
CA ALA A 87 8.03 -3.32 -7.23
C ALA A 87 6.49 -3.27 -7.25
N ILE A 88 5.87 -3.64 -6.15
CA ILE A 88 4.41 -3.56 -5.97
C ILE A 88 4.08 -2.82 -4.68
N PHE A 89 3.23 -1.81 -4.78
CA PHE A 89 2.50 -1.25 -3.66
C PHE A 89 1.17 -1.99 -3.49
N ALA A 90 1.03 -2.74 -2.42
CA ALA A 90 -0.22 -3.39 -2.02
C ALA A 90 -0.96 -2.50 -1.01
N MET A 91 -2.21 -2.15 -1.29
CA MET A 91 -2.99 -1.21 -0.48
C MET A 91 -3.47 -1.78 0.87
N SER A 92 -3.04 -2.99 1.24
CA SER A 92 -3.10 -3.53 2.61
C SER A 92 -2.06 -4.64 2.78
N ASP A 93 -1.73 -4.95 4.04
CA ASP A 93 -0.81 -6.04 4.36
C ASP A 93 -1.38 -7.41 3.98
N LEU A 94 -2.70 -7.60 4.06
CA LEU A 94 -3.34 -8.84 3.60
C LEU A 94 -3.17 -9.03 2.09
N ILE A 95 -3.36 -7.96 1.30
CA ILE A 95 -3.08 -7.98 -0.15
C ILE A 95 -1.60 -8.27 -0.38
N ALA A 96 -0.69 -7.62 0.38
CA ALA A 96 0.75 -7.81 0.24
C ALA A 96 1.16 -9.26 0.48
N LEU A 97 0.65 -9.90 1.53
CA LEU A 97 0.95 -11.30 1.85
C LEU A 97 0.47 -12.25 0.74
N GLY A 98 -0.73 -12.02 0.19
CA GLY A 98 -1.22 -12.76 -0.98
C GLY A 98 -0.34 -12.54 -2.21
N THR A 99 0.10 -11.30 -2.44
CA THR A 99 1.01 -10.92 -3.53
C THR A 99 2.37 -11.62 -3.39
N MET A 100 2.94 -11.68 -2.18
CA MET A 100 4.20 -12.41 -1.91
C MET A 100 4.06 -13.88 -2.28
N ARG A 101 2.95 -14.50 -1.93
CA ARG A 101 2.68 -15.89 -2.29
C ARG A 101 2.58 -16.07 -3.80
N ALA A 102 1.89 -15.20 -4.52
CA ALA A 102 1.79 -15.26 -5.98
C ALA A 102 3.16 -15.14 -6.66
N ILE A 103 4.01 -14.23 -6.19
CA ILE A 103 5.38 -14.06 -6.70
C ILE A 103 6.19 -15.34 -6.52
N TYR A 104 6.10 -15.96 -5.35
CA TYR A 104 6.78 -17.22 -5.06
C TYR A 104 6.30 -18.35 -5.99
N ASP A 105 4.98 -18.49 -6.20
CA ASP A 105 4.42 -19.52 -7.08
C ASP A 105 4.74 -19.29 -8.57
N MET A 106 5.08 -18.04 -8.94
CA MET A 106 5.63 -17.70 -10.26
C MET A 106 7.14 -17.99 -10.40
N GLY A 107 7.77 -18.59 -9.38
CA GLY A 107 9.20 -18.88 -9.35
C GLY A 107 10.09 -17.65 -9.16
N LYS A 108 9.52 -16.55 -8.66
CA LYS A 108 10.23 -15.29 -8.38
C LYS A 108 10.42 -15.10 -6.89
N ARG A 109 11.32 -14.19 -6.51
CA ARG A 109 11.71 -13.93 -5.12
C ARG A 109 11.35 -12.51 -4.70
N VAL A 110 11.05 -12.37 -3.43
CA VAL A 110 10.88 -11.08 -2.75
C VAL A 110 12.05 -10.95 -1.76
N PRO A 111 12.83 -9.88 -1.81
CA PRO A 111 12.70 -8.70 -2.65
C PRO A 111 13.48 -8.75 -3.98
N GLU A 112 14.27 -9.80 -4.27
CA GLU A 112 15.32 -9.81 -5.30
C GLU A 112 14.76 -9.59 -6.72
N ASP A 113 13.62 -10.17 -7.02
CA ASP A 113 13.00 -10.04 -8.34
C ASP A 113 11.87 -9.00 -8.33
N ILE A 114 11.12 -8.91 -7.22
CA ILE A 114 10.03 -7.95 -7.03
C ILE A 114 9.99 -7.48 -5.59
N SER A 115 10.15 -6.18 -5.36
CA SER A 115 9.98 -5.54 -4.06
C SER A 115 8.49 -5.37 -3.73
N ILE A 116 8.13 -5.44 -2.44
CA ILE A 116 6.74 -5.24 -1.99
C ILE A 116 6.69 -4.27 -0.81
N VAL A 117 5.73 -3.35 -0.87
CA VAL A 117 5.33 -2.52 0.28
C VAL A 117 3.85 -2.75 0.55
N GLY A 118 3.50 -3.03 1.80
CA GLY A 118 2.14 -3.17 2.31
C GLY A 118 1.58 -1.88 2.91
N TYR A 119 0.43 -2.02 3.55
CA TYR A 119 -0.26 -0.94 4.25
C TYR A 119 -1.06 -1.55 5.40
N ASP A 120 -1.13 -0.91 6.54
CA ASP A 120 -1.83 -1.12 7.79
C ASP A 120 -0.89 -1.40 8.97
N GLY A 121 0.24 -2.09 8.78
CA GLY A 121 1.20 -2.45 9.84
C GLY A 121 0.66 -3.53 10.78
N ILE A 122 -0.06 -4.53 10.23
CA ILE A 122 -0.60 -5.62 11.05
C ILE A 122 0.51 -6.48 11.66
N ALA A 123 0.21 -7.15 12.78
CA ALA A 123 1.21 -7.97 13.47
C ALA A 123 1.88 -9.02 12.56
N LEU A 124 1.12 -9.61 11.63
CA LEU A 124 1.61 -10.65 10.73
C LEU A 124 2.73 -10.16 9.79
N SER A 125 2.79 -8.85 9.47
CA SER A 125 3.84 -8.26 8.62
C SER A 125 5.24 -8.44 9.20
N ARG A 126 5.36 -8.66 10.52
CA ARG A 126 6.63 -8.87 11.23
C ARG A 126 7.09 -10.32 11.24
N TYR A 127 6.20 -11.26 10.93
CA TYR A 127 6.44 -12.70 11.03
C TYR A 127 6.48 -13.42 9.68
N CYS A 128 6.14 -12.73 8.58
CA CYS A 128 6.35 -13.28 7.24
C CYS A 128 7.84 -13.27 6.85
N VAL A 129 8.21 -14.07 5.88
CA VAL A 129 9.58 -14.16 5.35
C VAL A 129 9.53 -13.88 3.85
N PRO A 130 10.21 -12.79 3.40
CA PRO A 130 10.88 -11.73 4.19
C PRO A 130 9.88 -10.89 5.00
N ARG A 131 10.35 -10.19 6.05
CA ARG A 131 9.52 -9.25 6.82
C ARG A 131 9.02 -8.13 5.90
N LEU A 132 7.72 -7.86 5.98
CA LEU A 132 7.09 -6.90 5.08
C LEU A 132 7.42 -5.44 5.48
N THR A 133 7.91 -4.67 4.52
CA THR A 133 7.92 -3.20 4.59
C THR A 133 6.48 -2.71 4.46
N THR A 134 6.01 -1.88 5.39
CA THR A 134 4.60 -1.48 5.43
C THR A 134 4.40 -0.11 6.01
N VAL A 135 3.30 0.55 5.62
CA VAL A 135 2.80 1.74 6.31
C VAL A 135 2.05 1.31 7.57
N GLN A 136 2.60 1.66 8.73
CA GLN A 136 1.93 1.44 10.01
C GLN A 136 1.00 2.60 10.34
N GLN A 137 -0.26 2.27 10.62
CA GLN A 137 -1.25 3.19 11.17
C GLN A 137 -1.22 3.17 12.69
N ASP A 138 -1.36 4.33 13.34
CA ASP A 138 -1.56 4.38 14.80
C ASP A 138 -3.01 4.05 15.16
N THR A 139 -3.33 2.76 15.14
CA THR A 139 -4.68 2.26 15.43
C THR A 139 -5.13 2.57 16.85
N THR A 140 -4.20 2.64 17.80
CA THR A 140 -4.51 3.01 19.21
C THR A 140 -4.96 4.47 19.29
N GLN A 141 -4.24 5.37 18.64
CA GLN A 141 -4.63 6.78 18.61
C GLN A 141 -5.91 6.99 17.77
N LEU A 142 -6.06 6.21 16.70
CA LEU A 142 -7.27 6.22 15.88
C LEU A 142 -8.51 5.85 16.73
N ALA A 143 -8.41 4.77 17.52
CA ALA A 143 -9.49 4.32 18.39
C ALA A 143 -9.82 5.36 19.47
N LYS A 144 -8.81 5.87 20.20
CA LYS A 144 -9.00 6.89 21.23
C LYS A 144 -9.71 8.13 20.69
N LYS A 145 -9.15 8.74 19.66
CA LYS A 145 -9.73 9.94 19.04
C LYS A 145 -11.11 9.66 18.43
N GLY A 146 -11.36 8.43 17.92
CA GLY A 146 -12.68 8.02 17.43
C GLY A 146 -13.73 8.03 18.51
N VAL A 147 -13.43 7.46 19.68
CA VAL A 147 -14.33 7.49 20.87
C VAL A 147 -14.56 8.92 21.34
N ASP A 148 -13.50 9.73 21.45
CA ASP A 148 -13.64 11.13 21.88
C ASP A 148 -14.56 11.93 20.94
N LEU A 149 -14.41 11.74 19.63
CA LEU A 149 -15.26 12.39 18.64
C LEU A 149 -16.71 11.91 18.73
N MET A 150 -16.93 10.61 19.01
CA MET A 150 -18.27 10.05 19.17
C MET A 150 -18.96 10.65 20.40
N LEU A 151 -18.27 10.72 21.54
CA LEU A 151 -18.78 11.35 22.75
C LEU A 151 -19.05 12.85 22.57
N GLN A 152 -18.18 13.58 21.88
CA GLN A 152 -18.41 14.98 21.54
C GLN A 152 -19.66 15.14 20.67
N ARG A 153 -19.89 14.24 19.70
CA ARG A 153 -21.04 14.31 18.82
C ARG A 153 -22.38 13.99 19.51
N ILE A 154 -22.36 13.15 20.52
CA ILE A 154 -23.54 12.90 21.36
C ILE A 154 -23.94 14.19 22.10
N ASN A 155 -22.97 14.93 22.62
CA ASN A 155 -23.21 16.18 23.36
C ASN A 155 -23.44 17.40 22.47
N TYR A 156 -22.85 17.39 21.24
CA TYR A 156 -22.89 18.51 20.29
C TYR A 156 -23.18 18.00 18.86
N PRO A 157 -24.42 17.64 18.51
CA PRO A 157 -24.74 16.93 17.27
C PRO A 157 -24.44 17.67 15.97
N TYR A 158 -24.28 18.98 16.01
CA TYR A 158 -24.06 19.83 14.81
C TYR A 158 -22.58 20.11 14.49
N HIS A 159 -21.62 19.65 15.33
CA HIS A 159 -20.20 19.84 15.08
C HIS A 159 -19.59 18.61 14.38
N ALA A 160 -19.49 18.66 13.04
CA ALA A 160 -18.72 17.67 12.28
C ALA A 160 -17.24 18.06 12.24
N THR A 161 -16.38 17.30 12.91
CA THR A 161 -14.92 17.48 12.83
C THR A 161 -14.28 16.27 12.16
N HIS A 162 -13.44 16.52 11.16
CA HIS A 162 -12.59 15.51 10.54
C HIS A 162 -11.20 15.57 11.17
N LYS A 163 -10.75 14.48 11.79
CA LYS A 163 -9.40 14.37 12.37
C LYS A 163 -8.63 13.25 11.70
N THR A 164 -7.35 13.46 11.49
CA THR A 164 -6.42 12.46 10.94
C THR A 164 -5.45 11.99 12.02
N THR A 165 -4.90 10.78 11.83
CA THR A 165 -3.80 10.24 12.62
C THR A 165 -2.53 10.15 11.78
N PRO A 166 -1.34 10.26 12.41
CA PRO A 166 -0.08 10.06 11.72
C PRO A 166 0.07 8.60 11.25
N PHE A 167 1.00 8.41 10.34
CA PHE A 167 1.46 7.11 9.86
C PHE A 167 2.99 7.06 9.89
N HIS A 168 3.55 5.86 9.86
CA HIS A 168 4.98 5.61 9.75
C HIS A 168 5.25 4.53 8.71
N LEU A 169 6.23 4.74 7.86
CA LEU A 169 6.76 3.67 7.02
C LEU A 169 7.73 2.84 7.87
N ILE A 170 7.42 1.57 8.07
CA ILE A 170 8.26 0.61 8.79
C ILE A 170 8.99 -0.22 7.74
N GLU A 171 10.31 -0.07 7.68
CA GLU A 171 11.13 -0.85 6.78
C GLU A 171 11.29 -2.29 7.32
N GLY A 172 11.01 -3.26 6.46
CA GLY A 172 11.23 -4.68 6.66
C GLY A 172 12.38 -5.18 5.76
N GLU A 173 12.17 -6.34 5.17
CA GLU A 173 13.13 -7.02 4.28
C GLU A 173 12.57 -7.17 2.86
N SER A 174 11.34 -6.76 2.62
CA SER A 174 10.62 -6.99 1.35
C SER A 174 10.91 -5.97 0.26
N VAL A 175 11.87 -5.06 0.46
CA VAL A 175 12.28 -4.06 -0.52
C VAL A 175 13.80 -4.06 -0.66
N ILE A 176 14.26 -4.16 -1.90
CA ILE A 176 15.67 -4.02 -2.28
C ILE A 176 15.92 -2.66 -2.93
N GLU A 177 17.12 -2.16 -2.82
CA GLU A 177 17.58 -1.02 -3.60
C GLU A 177 18.12 -1.52 -4.94
N LEU A 178 17.51 -1.05 -6.04
CA LEU A 178 18.03 -1.30 -7.37
C LEU A 178 19.19 -0.35 -7.59
N ASN A 179 20.42 -0.88 -7.57
CA ASN A 179 21.58 -0.10 -7.97
C ASN A 179 21.37 0.29 -9.45
N GLY A 180 21.21 1.57 -9.70
CA GLY A 180 21.29 2.06 -11.06
C GLY A 180 22.66 1.67 -11.60
N ASP A 181 22.70 1.03 -12.75
CA ASP A 181 23.95 0.90 -13.50
C ASP A 181 24.58 2.28 -13.62
N LYS A 182 25.78 2.40 -13.06
CA LYS A 182 26.59 3.62 -13.14
C LYS A 182 27.09 3.81 -14.56
#